data_23f910a27275652cda18f469add93208
#
_entry.id   23f910a27275652cda18f469add93208
#
_cell.length_a   1.000
_cell.length_b   1.000
_cell.length_c   1.000
_cell.angle_alpha   90.00
_cell.angle_beta   90.00
_cell.angle_gamma   90.00
#
_symmetry.space_group_name_H-M   'P 1'
#
loop_
_entity.id
_entity.type
_entity.pdbx_description
1 polymer ?
#
loop_
_entity_poly.entity_id
_entity_poly.type
_entity_poly.pdbx_seq_one_letter_code
_entity_poly.pdbx_strand_id
1 'polypeptide(L)'
;DGLAEGEIPNVMLTNASGYPILDENENMIIIPGDFKDITFTSSGEMVVEMNDGSSQSINLGIVEVQKPQFLQSYGENLVGLPQNMDALNVNQEEILTEMTGELREQISVNQGMLEKSNVSMADEMSELIKLQRSYQFQSRAVSIADQMLGLINGLR
;
A
#
# COMPACT_ATOMS: atom_id res chain seq x y z
N ASP A 1 -32.91 15.93 -6.64
CA ASP A 1 -33.86 16.96 -6.22
C ASP A 1 -34.94 16.31 -5.38
N GLY A 2 -34.86 16.31 -4.04
CA GLY A 2 -35.88 15.69 -3.20
C GLY A 2 -35.48 15.40 -1.76
N LEU A 3 -34.50 16.12 -1.21
CA LEU A 3 -34.28 16.07 0.24
C LEU A 3 -35.33 16.95 0.90
N ALA A 4 -36.05 16.40 1.89
CA ALA A 4 -36.94 17.18 2.75
C ALA A 4 -36.15 18.26 3.48
N GLU A 5 -36.72 19.45 3.68
CA GLU A 5 -36.05 20.52 4.43
C GLU A 5 -35.71 20.03 5.84
N GLY A 6 -34.37 19.82 6.08
CA GLY A 6 -33.83 19.35 7.35
C GLY A 6 -33.14 17.98 7.34
N GLU A 7 -33.19 17.22 6.25
CA GLU A 7 -32.41 15.99 6.15
C GLU A 7 -30.96 16.31 5.81
N ILE A 8 -30.05 15.93 6.70
CA ILE A 8 -28.61 15.98 6.45
C ILE A 8 -28.25 14.79 5.55
N PRO A 9 -27.65 15.03 4.35
CA PRO A 9 -27.36 13.95 3.41
C PRO A 9 -26.34 12.98 3.98
N ASN A 10 -26.50 11.70 3.67
CA ASN A 10 -25.52 10.68 4.01
C ASN A 10 -24.17 11.00 3.35
N VAL A 11 -23.08 10.67 4.04
CA VAL A 11 -21.71 10.90 3.60
C VAL A 11 -21.06 9.57 3.29
N MET A 12 -20.40 9.48 2.15
CA MET A 12 -19.62 8.30 1.77
C MET A 12 -18.17 8.46 2.21
N LEU A 13 -17.62 7.43 2.83
CA LEU A 13 -16.21 7.42 3.22
C LEU A 13 -15.34 7.17 2.00
N THR A 14 -14.44 8.11 1.70
CA THR A 14 -13.52 8.02 0.56
C THR A 14 -12.07 8.26 0.99
N ASN A 15 -11.13 7.77 0.19
CA ASN A 15 -9.72 8.15 0.33
C ASN A 15 -9.46 9.57 -0.24
N ALA A 16 -8.21 10.05 -0.15
CA ALA A 16 -7.81 11.37 -0.65
C ALA A 16 -8.00 11.52 -2.18
N SER A 17 -8.01 10.43 -2.93
CA SER A 17 -8.20 10.40 -4.39
C SER A 17 -9.68 10.24 -4.81
N GLY A 18 -10.60 10.21 -3.85
CA GLY A 18 -12.05 10.10 -4.09
C GLY A 18 -12.58 8.68 -4.28
N TYR A 19 -11.76 7.65 -4.09
CA TYR A 19 -12.21 6.26 -4.16
C TYR A 19 -12.92 5.86 -2.87
N PRO A 20 -14.07 5.15 -2.95
CA PRO A 20 -14.79 4.71 -1.77
C PRO A 20 -13.98 3.68 -0.98
N ILE A 21 -14.08 3.78 0.34
CA ILE A 21 -13.56 2.75 1.25
C ILE A 21 -14.68 1.73 1.47
N LEU A 22 -14.33 0.45 1.42
CA LEU A 22 -15.26 -0.66 1.52
C LEU A 22 -15.25 -1.26 2.93
N ASP A 23 -16.37 -1.87 3.30
CA ASP A 23 -16.49 -2.70 4.50
C ASP A 23 -15.94 -4.12 4.25
N GLU A 24 -15.98 -5.00 5.24
CA GLU A 24 -15.56 -6.40 5.14
C GLU A 24 -16.39 -7.26 4.17
N ASN A 25 -17.54 -6.75 3.71
CA ASN A 25 -18.42 -7.40 2.74
C ASN A 25 -18.38 -6.74 1.37
N GLU A 26 -17.33 -5.94 1.09
CA GLU A 26 -17.13 -5.20 -0.17
C GLU A 26 -18.21 -4.14 -0.47
N ASN A 27 -19.00 -3.71 0.52
CA ASN A 27 -19.97 -2.63 0.37
C ASN A 27 -19.33 -1.27 0.66
N MET A 28 -19.84 -0.24 -0.01
CA MET A 28 -19.42 1.14 0.25
C MET A 28 -19.87 1.57 1.63
N ILE A 29 -18.99 2.19 2.40
CA ILE A 29 -19.30 2.71 3.73
C ILE A 29 -20.03 4.03 3.59
N ILE A 30 -21.29 4.03 3.99
CA ILE A 30 -22.18 5.20 3.98
C ILE A 30 -22.53 5.54 5.43
N ILE A 31 -22.24 6.76 5.84
CA ILE A 31 -22.45 7.27 7.19
C ILE A 31 -23.59 8.27 7.16
N PRO A 32 -24.57 8.22 8.10
CA PRO A 32 -25.56 9.27 8.24
C PRO A 32 -24.90 10.64 8.46
N GLY A 33 -25.41 11.68 7.82
CA GLY A 33 -24.79 13.00 7.87
C GLY A 33 -24.84 13.71 9.23
N ASP A 34 -25.65 13.24 10.15
CA ASP A 34 -25.84 13.77 11.52
C ASP A 34 -24.92 13.11 12.56
N PHE A 35 -23.82 12.48 12.13
CA PHE A 35 -22.83 11.92 13.04
C PHE A 35 -22.11 13.02 13.85
N LYS A 36 -21.70 12.67 15.08
CA LYS A 36 -20.98 13.55 15.99
C LYS A 36 -19.46 13.33 15.90
N ASP A 37 -19.03 12.07 15.91
CA ASP A 37 -17.62 11.69 15.89
C ASP A 37 -17.42 10.33 15.21
N ILE A 38 -16.19 10.13 14.69
CA ILE A 38 -15.77 8.87 14.09
C ILE A 38 -14.44 8.46 14.71
N THR A 39 -14.41 7.27 15.28
CA THR A 39 -13.20 6.68 15.86
C THR A 39 -12.89 5.34 15.22
N PHE A 40 -11.59 5.04 15.08
CA PHE A 40 -11.12 3.76 14.56
C PHE A 40 -10.46 2.98 15.68
N THR A 41 -10.88 1.74 15.85
CA THR A 41 -10.22 0.80 16.77
C THR A 41 -8.97 0.19 16.15
N SER A 42 -8.10 -0.34 17.00
CA SER A 42 -6.87 -1.02 16.51
C SER A 42 -7.17 -2.25 15.64
N SER A 43 -8.33 -2.88 15.81
CA SER A 43 -8.78 -4.02 15.01
C SER A 43 -9.37 -3.64 13.65
N GLY A 44 -9.35 -2.35 13.27
CA GLY A 44 -9.90 -1.87 12.01
C GLY A 44 -11.43 -1.76 11.99
N GLU A 45 -12.07 -1.63 13.15
CA GLU A 45 -13.47 -1.31 13.27
C GLU A 45 -13.65 0.21 13.35
N MET A 46 -14.54 0.76 12.56
CA MET A 46 -14.94 2.16 12.59
C MET A 46 -16.20 2.29 13.45
N VAL A 47 -16.13 3.10 14.49
CA VAL A 47 -17.25 3.42 15.37
C VAL A 47 -17.71 4.85 15.07
N VAL A 48 -18.96 4.98 14.64
CA VAL A 48 -19.62 6.25 14.35
C VAL A 48 -20.55 6.60 15.51
N GLU A 49 -20.29 7.68 16.21
CA GLU A 49 -21.15 8.21 17.27
C GLU A 49 -22.13 9.22 16.67
N MET A 50 -23.41 9.00 16.88
CA MET A 50 -24.48 9.90 16.43
C MET A 50 -24.79 10.99 17.45
N ASN A 51 -25.42 12.08 17.01
CA ASN A 51 -25.84 13.16 17.89
C ASN A 51 -26.94 12.75 18.88
N ASP A 52 -27.69 11.68 18.61
CA ASP A 52 -28.71 11.11 19.50
C ASP A 52 -28.11 10.21 20.61
N GLY A 53 -26.77 10.01 20.59
CA GLY A 53 -26.06 9.15 21.54
C GLY A 53 -26.04 7.67 21.15
N SER A 54 -26.59 7.30 20.02
CA SER A 54 -26.39 5.96 19.44
C SER A 54 -25.02 5.82 18.81
N SER A 55 -24.56 4.58 18.69
CA SER A 55 -23.29 4.28 17.99
C SER A 55 -23.49 3.14 16.98
N GLN A 56 -22.86 3.27 15.83
CA GLN A 56 -22.84 2.26 14.79
C GLN A 56 -21.39 1.81 14.57
N SER A 57 -21.19 0.50 14.54
CA SER A 57 -19.90 -0.11 14.24
C SER A 57 -19.88 -0.70 12.83
N ILE A 58 -18.82 -0.43 12.09
CA ILE A 58 -18.60 -0.92 10.73
C ILE A 58 -17.17 -1.47 10.65
N ASN A 59 -17.01 -2.71 10.24
CA ASN A 59 -15.71 -3.30 10.00
C ASN A 59 -15.14 -2.85 8.66
N LEU A 60 -13.94 -2.27 8.65
CA LEU A 60 -13.25 -1.92 7.41
C LEU A 60 -12.82 -3.17 6.64
N GLY A 61 -12.92 -3.13 5.33
CA GLY A 61 -12.35 -4.12 4.43
C GLY A 61 -10.83 -4.02 4.42
N ILE A 62 -10.15 -4.90 5.14
CA ILE A 62 -8.69 -4.93 5.25
C ILE A 62 -8.19 -6.24 4.65
N VAL A 63 -7.18 -6.15 3.81
CA VAL A 63 -6.56 -7.29 3.15
C VAL A 63 -5.06 -7.34 3.45
N GLU A 64 -4.54 -8.54 3.63
CA GLU A 64 -3.10 -8.79 3.70
C GLU A 64 -2.58 -9.20 2.32
N VAL A 65 -1.49 -8.58 1.89
CA VAL A 65 -0.86 -8.88 0.61
C VAL A 65 0.16 -10.00 0.79
N GLN A 66 -0.14 -11.20 0.26
CA GLN A 66 0.74 -12.36 0.32
C GLN A 66 1.82 -12.33 -0.78
N LYS A 67 1.45 -11.86 -1.97
CA LYS A 67 2.34 -11.84 -3.15
C LYS A 67 2.40 -10.44 -3.77
N PRO A 68 3.17 -9.49 -3.20
CA PRO A 68 3.21 -8.09 -3.66
C PRO A 68 3.75 -7.92 -5.08
N GLN A 69 4.53 -8.88 -5.58
CA GLN A 69 5.08 -8.85 -6.94
C GLN A 69 4.02 -8.91 -8.06
N PHE A 70 2.81 -9.35 -7.75
CA PHE A 70 1.70 -9.40 -8.71
C PHE A 70 0.84 -8.14 -8.69
N LEU A 71 1.00 -7.26 -7.69
CA LEU A 71 0.24 -6.02 -7.63
C LEU A 71 0.74 -5.00 -8.65
N GLN A 72 -0.21 -4.28 -9.25
CA GLN A 72 0.07 -3.14 -10.13
C GLN A 72 -0.15 -1.84 -9.37
N SER A 73 0.79 -0.90 -9.54
CA SER A 73 0.66 0.44 -8.97
C SER A 73 -0.17 1.32 -9.91
N TYR A 74 -1.17 1.99 -9.36
CA TYR A 74 -2.03 2.97 -10.04
C TYR A 74 -1.67 4.42 -9.68
N GLY A 75 -0.57 4.62 -8.93
CA GLY A 75 -0.16 5.94 -8.42
C GLY A 75 -0.82 6.28 -7.09
N GLU A 76 -0.41 7.40 -6.48
CA GLU A 76 -0.99 7.94 -5.22
C GLU A 76 -1.11 6.90 -4.08
N ASN A 77 -0.14 5.98 -3.97
CA ASN A 77 -0.13 4.85 -3.04
C ASN A 77 -1.27 3.83 -3.26
N LEU A 78 -1.90 3.86 -4.45
CA LEU A 78 -2.89 2.87 -4.82
C LEU A 78 -2.23 1.70 -5.53
N VAL A 79 -2.54 0.51 -5.08
CA VAL A 79 -2.15 -0.75 -5.71
C VAL A 79 -3.39 -1.59 -5.93
N GLY A 80 -3.37 -2.42 -6.94
CA GLY A 80 -4.51 -3.28 -7.25
C GLY A 80 -4.09 -4.54 -7.98
N LEU A 81 -5.05 -5.41 -8.20
CA LEU A 81 -4.84 -6.68 -8.89
C LEU A 81 -4.58 -6.45 -10.39
N PRO A 82 -3.77 -7.28 -11.03
CA PRO A 82 -3.55 -7.22 -12.47
C PRO A 82 -4.81 -7.63 -13.23
N GLN A 83 -5.08 -6.98 -14.37
CA GLN A 83 -6.25 -7.28 -15.20
C GLN A 83 -6.16 -8.64 -15.93
N ASN A 84 -4.98 -9.24 -15.99
CA ASN A 84 -4.68 -10.46 -16.73
C ASN A 84 -4.32 -11.64 -15.80
N MET A 85 -5.03 -11.81 -14.68
CA MET A 85 -4.79 -12.89 -13.71
C MET A 85 -4.83 -14.28 -14.33
N ASP A 86 -5.75 -14.51 -15.28
CA ASP A 86 -5.85 -15.78 -16.00
C ASP A 86 -4.58 -16.12 -16.80
N ALA A 87 -3.95 -15.12 -17.43
CA ALA A 87 -2.70 -15.30 -18.16
C ALA A 87 -1.50 -15.57 -17.23
N LEU A 88 -1.57 -15.08 -15.99
CA LEU A 88 -0.55 -15.30 -14.96
C LEU A 88 -0.78 -16.60 -14.19
N ASN A 89 -1.91 -17.28 -14.41
CA ASN A 89 -2.34 -18.49 -13.72
C ASN A 89 -2.29 -18.34 -12.18
N VAL A 90 -2.76 -17.18 -11.69
CA VAL A 90 -2.79 -16.84 -10.27
C VAL A 90 -4.20 -16.39 -9.88
N ASN A 91 -4.71 -16.88 -8.75
CA ASN A 91 -6.01 -16.50 -8.21
C ASN A 91 -5.86 -15.31 -7.24
N GLN A 92 -6.95 -14.54 -7.09
CA GLN A 92 -7.00 -13.41 -6.14
C GLN A 92 -6.65 -13.84 -4.71
N GLU A 93 -7.20 -14.98 -4.26
CA GLU A 93 -6.97 -15.55 -2.92
C GLU A 93 -5.50 -15.91 -2.64
N GLU A 94 -4.69 -16.13 -3.69
CA GLU A 94 -3.26 -16.36 -3.54
C GLU A 94 -2.46 -15.07 -3.40
N ILE A 95 -3.00 -13.95 -3.87
CA ILE A 95 -2.36 -12.63 -3.83
C ILE A 95 -2.75 -11.87 -2.58
N LEU A 96 -4.04 -11.93 -2.23
CA LEU A 96 -4.65 -11.20 -1.12
C LEU A 96 -5.37 -12.17 -0.18
N THR A 97 -5.23 -11.93 1.12
CA THR A 97 -6.01 -12.62 2.16
C THR A 97 -6.88 -11.59 2.87
N GLU A 98 -8.18 -11.83 2.90
CA GLU A 98 -9.12 -10.98 3.63
C GLU A 98 -8.95 -11.18 5.14
N MET A 99 -8.76 -10.07 5.85
CA MET A 99 -8.56 -10.05 7.30
C MET A 99 -9.91 -9.98 8.02
N THR A 100 -10.62 -11.11 8.04
CA THR A 100 -11.95 -11.24 8.66
C THR A 100 -11.92 -12.17 9.88
N GLY A 101 -12.92 -12.07 10.76
CA GLY A 101 -13.04 -12.92 11.95
C GLY A 101 -11.83 -12.87 12.88
N GLU A 102 -11.25 -14.02 13.22
CA GLU A 102 -10.10 -14.13 14.12
C GLU A 102 -8.80 -13.50 13.54
N LEU A 103 -8.69 -13.39 12.22
CA LEU A 103 -7.54 -12.76 11.57
C LEU A 103 -7.45 -11.25 11.86
N ARG A 104 -8.57 -10.61 12.24
CA ARG A 104 -8.58 -9.21 12.61
C ARG A 104 -7.77 -8.88 13.86
N GLU A 105 -7.51 -9.85 14.73
CA GLU A 105 -6.64 -9.66 15.90
C GLU A 105 -5.18 -9.37 15.52
N GLN A 106 -4.77 -9.71 14.29
CA GLN A 106 -3.43 -9.46 13.77
C GLN A 106 -3.29 -8.08 13.12
N ILE A 107 -4.41 -7.34 12.96
CA ILE A 107 -4.43 -6.00 12.39
C ILE A 107 -4.01 -4.98 13.45
N SER A 108 -3.31 -3.93 13.03
CA SER A 108 -3.05 -2.77 13.88
C SER A 108 -3.31 -1.49 13.09
N VAL A 109 -4.49 -0.90 13.27
CA VAL A 109 -4.85 0.38 12.69
C VAL A 109 -4.60 1.48 13.72
N ASN A 110 -3.87 2.52 13.33
CA ASN A 110 -3.56 3.66 14.18
C ASN A 110 -4.13 4.94 13.58
N GLN A 111 -5.17 5.49 14.19
CA GLN A 111 -5.79 6.73 13.76
C GLN A 111 -4.84 7.93 13.98
N GLY A 112 -4.84 8.88 13.05
CA GLY A 112 -4.07 10.13 13.16
C GLY A 112 -2.57 9.98 12.94
N MET A 113 -2.10 8.84 12.43
CA MET A 113 -0.72 8.60 12.09
C MET A 113 -0.52 8.53 10.57
N LEU A 114 0.66 8.93 10.12
CA LEU A 114 1.10 8.75 8.73
C LEU A 114 2.16 7.68 8.68
N GLU A 115 1.99 6.73 7.78
CA GLU A 115 3.02 5.75 7.48
C GLU A 115 4.24 6.42 6.86
N LYS A 116 5.41 6.16 7.42
CA LYS A 116 6.69 6.63 6.86
C LYS A 116 7.35 5.51 6.09
N SER A 117 8.08 5.88 5.02
CA SER A 117 8.94 4.93 4.33
C SER A 117 9.95 4.32 5.30
N ASN A 118 10.12 3.00 5.26
CA ASN A 118 11.17 2.26 5.96
C ASN A 118 12.51 2.30 5.21
N VAL A 119 12.59 2.99 4.08
CA VAL A 119 13.80 3.14 3.28
C VAL A 119 14.46 4.48 3.62
N SER A 120 15.73 4.41 4.03
CA SER A 120 16.57 5.57 4.26
C SER A 120 17.25 6.00 2.96
N MET A 121 16.88 7.15 2.43
CA MET A 121 17.51 7.70 1.21
C MET A 121 19.04 7.85 1.36
N ALA A 122 19.51 8.18 2.57
CA ALA A 122 20.95 8.35 2.84
C ALA A 122 21.70 7.01 2.74
N ASP A 123 21.09 5.92 3.24
CA ASP A 123 21.69 4.60 3.18
C ASP A 123 21.71 4.07 1.75
N GLU A 124 20.60 4.22 1.01
CA GLU A 124 20.51 3.85 -0.40
C GLU A 124 21.52 4.61 -1.28
N MET A 125 21.65 5.93 -1.07
CA MET A 125 22.66 6.74 -1.76
C MET A 125 24.08 6.29 -1.43
N SER A 126 24.35 5.92 -0.19
CA SER A 126 25.64 5.41 0.25
C SER A 126 25.97 4.07 -0.42
N GLU A 127 24.98 3.20 -0.54
CA GLU A 127 25.13 1.92 -1.21
C GLU A 127 25.34 2.09 -2.72
N LEU A 128 24.59 2.99 -3.34
CA LEU A 128 24.78 3.34 -4.75
C LEU A 128 26.21 3.86 -5.02
N ILE A 129 26.75 4.70 -4.16
CA ILE A 129 28.14 5.20 -4.28
C ILE A 129 29.15 4.05 -4.14
N LYS A 130 28.94 3.11 -3.20
CA LYS A 130 29.79 1.92 -3.05
C LYS A 130 29.76 1.06 -4.32
N LEU A 131 28.57 0.82 -4.88
CA LEU A 131 28.41 0.05 -6.11
C LEU A 131 29.09 0.75 -7.30
N GLN A 132 28.95 2.06 -7.45
CA GLN A 132 29.63 2.81 -8.50
C GLN A 132 31.16 2.71 -8.38
N ARG A 133 31.70 2.82 -7.17
CA ARG A 133 33.14 2.68 -6.92
C ARG A 133 33.65 1.27 -7.23
N SER A 134 32.87 0.26 -6.84
CA SER A 134 33.18 -1.14 -7.15
C SER A 134 33.21 -1.39 -8.65
N TYR A 135 32.22 -0.87 -9.38
CA TYR A 135 32.18 -0.97 -10.84
C TYR A 135 33.38 -0.27 -11.51
N GLN A 136 33.75 0.94 -11.06
CA GLN A 136 34.88 1.66 -11.55
C GLN A 136 36.19 0.92 -11.27
N PHE A 137 36.32 0.30 -10.10
CA PHE A 137 37.50 -0.50 -9.76
C PHE A 137 37.62 -1.74 -10.67
N GLN A 138 36.50 -2.46 -10.86
CA GLN A 138 36.49 -3.63 -11.77
C GLN A 138 36.82 -3.24 -13.20
N SER A 139 36.27 -2.13 -13.71
CA SER A 139 36.58 -1.63 -15.05
C SER A 139 38.07 -1.30 -15.22
N ARG A 140 38.67 -0.67 -14.21
CA ARG A 140 40.14 -0.39 -14.23
C ARG A 140 40.96 -1.68 -14.18
N ALA A 141 40.55 -2.67 -13.39
CA ALA A 141 41.24 -3.96 -13.32
C ALA A 141 41.25 -4.68 -14.69
N VAL A 142 40.10 -4.68 -15.38
CA VAL A 142 40.00 -5.23 -16.75
C VAL A 142 40.90 -4.47 -17.71
N SER A 143 40.88 -3.12 -17.67
CA SER A 143 41.73 -2.30 -18.55
C SER A 143 43.24 -2.55 -18.31
N ILE A 144 43.66 -2.74 -17.06
CA ILE A 144 45.04 -3.08 -16.72
C ILE A 144 45.40 -4.49 -17.26
N ALA A 145 44.48 -5.45 -17.12
CA ALA A 145 44.70 -6.79 -17.66
C ALA A 145 44.85 -6.79 -19.19
N ASP A 146 44.04 -6.03 -19.91
CA ASP A 146 44.10 -5.85 -21.35
C ASP A 146 45.42 -5.20 -21.77
N GLN A 147 45.92 -4.19 -21.05
CA GLN A 147 47.20 -3.56 -21.30
C GLN A 147 48.37 -4.53 -21.09
N MET A 148 48.32 -5.35 -20.03
CA MET A 148 49.34 -6.39 -19.80
C MET A 148 49.33 -7.43 -20.92
N LEU A 149 48.18 -7.88 -21.37
CA LEU A 149 48.07 -8.80 -22.50
C LEU A 149 48.61 -8.18 -23.79
N GLY A 150 48.35 -6.89 -24.02
CA GLY A 150 48.90 -6.14 -25.16
C GLY A 150 50.43 -6.06 -25.13
N LEU A 151 51.02 -5.84 -23.96
CA LEU A 151 52.48 -5.82 -23.79
C LEU A 151 53.09 -7.21 -24.05
N ILE A 152 52.49 -8.27 -23.54
CA ILE A 152 52.96 -9.65 -23.75
C ILE A 152 52.92 -10.01 -25.25
N ASN A 153 51.87 -9.64 -25.96
CA ASN A 153 51.74 -9.89 -27.39
C ASN A 153 52.70 -9.02 -28.22
N GLY A 154 53.09 -7.85 -27.73
CA GLY A 154 54.07 -6.96 -28.41
C GLY A 154 55.54 -7.36 -28.25
N LEU A 155 55.82 -8.30 -27.34
CA LEU A 155 57.18 -8.81 -27.11
C LEU A 155 57.51 -10.06 -27.97
N ARG A 156 56.58 -10.48 -28.79
CA ARG A 156 56.73 -11.63 -29.69
C ARG A 156 56.78 -11.14 -31.13
#